data_d724acc3d293aaa20af878a683e611a7
#
_entry.id   d724acc3d293aaa20af878a683e611a7
#
_cell.length_a   1.000
_cell.length_b   1.000
_cell.length_c   1.000
_cell.angle_alpha   90.00
_cell.angle_beta   90.00
_cell.angle_gamma   90.00
#
_symmetry.space_group_name_H-M   'P 1'
#
loop_
_entity.id
_entity.type
_entity.pdbx_description
1 polymer ?
#
loop_
_entity_poly.entity_id
_entity_poly.type
_entity_poly.pdbx_seq_one_letter_code
_entity_poly.pdbx_strand_id
1 'polypeptide(L)'
;MLLSAFERPPHDLGSIEPAPTLDPLGDDDLHFALYLCYELNYRGLPGVDERWEWEPSLIAFRAALEEPFEQALRAVLPPAKRNGSIESSLKAAIASDHGPSLSRYLEAAGTLEQFREFVVHRSAYQLKEADPHSWAIPRLDGEPKAALVEIQSEEYGSGKAESMHAELFRRTMRGLSLDDSYGAYVDLLPGVTLATVNVMSMFGLHRRLRAAIVGHLATFEMTSTEPNARYATALRRLRVPKDVIEFYDEHVEADADHERIAARSMAGGLVASDPSLFDDLLFGANALLFLERRFAEHCLDAWRTGRTSLRKPLSGDDSDEESELRPAAAVAGRG
;
A
#
# COMPACT_ATOMS: atom_id res chain seq x y z
N MET A 1 -21.23 10.40 -2.74
CA MET A 1 -21.89 10.75 -1.46
C MET A 1 -20.91 11.28 -0.44
N LEU A 2 -19.87 10.53 -0.01
CA LEU A 2 -18.90 10.97 1.00
C LEU A 2 -18.17 12.26 0.58
N LEU A 3 -17.65 12.35 -0.64
CA LEU A 3 -16.99 13.56 -1.16
C LEU A 3 -17.91 14.79 -1.08
N SER A 4 -19.20 14.65 -1.45
CA SER A 4 -20.15 15.77 -1.34
C SER A 4 -20.47 16.15 0.11
N ALA A 5 -20.33 15.24 1.07
CA ALA A 5 -20.43 15.58 2.49
C ALA A 5 -19.24 16.41 2.95
N PHE A 6 -18.04 16.08 2.50
CA PHE A 6 -16.80 16.77 2.84
C PHE A 6 -16.69 18.21 2.29
N GLU A 7 -17.50 18.57 1.29
CA GLU A 7 -17.61 19.96 0.79
C GLU A 7 -18.25 20.91 1.82
N ARG A 8 -18.82 20.38 2.89
CA ARG A 8 -19.51 21.14 3.94
C ARG A 8 -18.83 20.92 5.29
N PRO A 9 -19.01 21.82 6.27
CA PRO A 9 -18.58 21.58 7.64
C PRO A 9 -19.15 20.26 8.20
N PRO A 10 -18.49 19.63 9.20
CA PRO A 10 -18.97 18.40 9.81
C PRO A 10 -20.43 18.50 10.25
N HIS A 11 -21.17 17.49 9.92
CA HIS A 11 -22.60 17.35 10.23
C HIS A 11 -22.95 15.87 10.29
N ASP A 12 -24.04 15.54 10.95
CA ASP A 12 -24.53 14.16 11.03
C ASP A 12 -24.83 13.61 9.62
N LEU A 13 -24.16 12.53 9.26
CA LEU A 13 -24.36 11.83 8.00
C LEU A 13 -25.65 11.00 7.97
N GLY A 14 -26.32 10.86 9.12
CA GLY A 14 -27.48 9.98 9.27
C GLY A 14 -27.09 8.49 9.20
N SER A 15 -28.08 7.66 8.98
CA SER A 15 -27.87 6.21 8.80
C SER A 15 -27.44 5.91 7.36
N ILE A 16 -26.17 6.12 7.06
CA ILE A 16 -25.59 5.72 5.78
C ILE A 16 -25.15 4.26 5.90
N GLU A 17 -25.86 3.35 5.26
CA GLU A 17 -25.42 1.96 5.12
C GLU A 17 -24.53 1.85 3.89
N PRO A 18 -23.34 1.22 4.01
CA PRO A 18 -22.52 0.90 2.85
C PRO A 18 -23.29 0.05 1.85
N ALA A 19 -23.06 0.28 0.56
CA ALA A 19 -23.64 -0.57 -0.46
C ALA A 19 -23.12 -2.02 -0.27
N PRO A 20 -23.99 -3.03 -0.41
CA PRO A 20 -23.55 -4.42 -0.36
C PRO A 20 -22.52 -4.68 -1.46
N THR A 21 -21.43 -5.34 -1.11
CA THR A 21 -20.41 -5.78 -2.06
C THR A 21 -20.26 -7.29 -2.05
N LEU A 22 -19.95 -7.85 -3.23
CA LEU A 22 -19.65 -9.28 -3.38
C LEU A 22 -18.18 -9.60 -3.16
N ASP A 23 -17.31 -8.60 -3.26
CA ASP A 23 -15.86 -8.73 -3.01
C ASP A 23 -15.35 -7.62 -2.08
N PRO A 24 -15.54 -7.73 -0.77
CA PRO A 24 -15.03 -6.72 0.19
C PRO A 24 -13.51 -6.56 0.20
N LEU A 25 -12.77 -7.43 -0.51
CA LEU A 25 -11.31 -7.41 -0.57
C LEU A 25 -10.76 -6.68 -1.81
N GLY A 26 -11.62 -6.21 -2.70
CA GLY A 26 -11.19 -5.55 -3.94
C GLY A 26 -12.22 -4.59 -4.51
N ASP A 27 -13.32 -4.33 -3.81
CA ASP A 27 -14.34 -3.38 -4.23
C ASP A 27 -13.80 -1.95 -4.25
N ASP A 28 -13.87 -1.30 -5.42
CA ASP A 28 -13.33 0.05 -5.64
C ASP A 28 -13.98 1.10 -4.74
N ASP A 29 -15.30 1.06 -4.61
CA ASP A 29 -16.04 2.09 -3.86
C ASP A 29 -15.84 1.93 -2.35
N LEU A 30 -15.85 0.68 -1.84
CA LEU A 30 -15.58 0.37 -0.43
C LEU A 30 -14.19 0.86 -0.04
N HIS A 31 -13.17 0.45 -0.82
CA HIS A 31 -11.80 0.78 -0.48
C HIS A 31 -11.46 2.25 -0.70
N PHE A 32 -12.06 2.90 -1.68
CA PHE A 32 -11.91 4.35 -1.85
C PHE A 32 -12.55 5.11 -0.67
N ALA A 33 -13.74 4.72 -0.24
CA ALA A 33 -14.40 5.33 0.93
C ALA A 33 -13.60 5.12 2.22
N LEU A 34 -13.09 3.91 2.47
CA LEU A 34 -12.20 3.62 3.60
C LEU A 34 -10.94 4.47 3.56
N TYR A 35 -10.29 4.57 2.39
CA TYR A 35 -9.10 5.38 2.22
C TYR A 35 -9.36 6.83 2.61
N LEU A 36 -10.45 7.43 2.10
CA LEU A 36 -10.83 8.81 2.44
C LEU A 36 -11.09 8.99 3.95
N CYS A 37 -11.77 8.03 4.60
CA CYS A 37 -11.98 8.07 6.05
C CYS A 37 -10.67 8.00 6.84
N TYR A 38 -9.71 7.18 6.38
CA TYR A 38 -8.42 7.03 7.05
C TYR A 38 -7.50 8.24 6.83
N GLU A 39 -7.55 8.88 5.65
CA GLU A 39 -6.71 10.04 5.37
C GLU A 39 -6.94 11.21 6.33
N LEU A 40 -8.13 11.35 6.87
CA LEU A 40 -8.43 12.35 7.90
C LEU A 40 -7.60 12.15 9.19
N ASN A 41 -7.10 10.94 9.43
CA ASN A 41 -6.22 10.64 10.58
C ASN A 41 -4.72 10.80 10.23
N TYR A 42 -4.37 11.22 9.02
CA TYR A 42 -2.99 11.46 8.55
C TYR A 42 -2.82 12.92 8.17
N ARG A 43 -2.82 13.22 6.87
CA ARG A 43 -2.60 14.59 6.36
C ARG A 43 -3.88 15.33 6.03
N GLY A 44 -5.03 14.68 6.26
CA GLY A 44 -6.31 15.22 5.86
C GLY A 44 -6.52 15.20 4.35
N LEU A 45 -7.58 15.85 3.90
CA LEU A 45 -7.92 15.97 2.50
C LEU A 45 -7.98 17.47 2.12
N PRO A 46 -7.46 17.88 0.96
CA PRO A 46 -7.45 19.28 0.56
C PRO A 46 -8.86 19.89 0.57
N GLY A 47 -9.04 21.00 1.29
CA GLY A 47 -10.31 21.72 1.38
C GLY A 47 -11.37 21.07 2.30
N VAL A 48 -11.07 19.96 2.93
CA VAL A 48 -11.96 19.29 3.90
C VAL A 48 -11.69 19.83 5.30
N ASP A 49 -12.73 20.11 6.07
CA ASP A 49 -12.64 20.58 7.45
C ASP A 49 -12.03 19.49 8.35
N GLU A 50 -10.92 19.77 9.02
CA GLU A 50 -10.18 18.81 9.87
C GLU A 50 -11.03 18.21 11.00
N ARG A 51 -12.12 18.88 11.43
CA ARG A 51 -13.04 18.37 12.45
C ARG A 51 -13.81 17.13 12.00
N TRP A 52 -13.82 16.82 10.69
CA TRP A 52 -14.39 15.56 10.20
C TRP A 52 -13.70 14.33 10.78
N GLU A 53 -12.42 14.42 11.17
CA GLU A 53 -11.68 13.31 11.82
C GLU A 53 -12.45 12.69 12.99
N TRP A 54 -13.15 13.53 13.75
CA TRP A 54 -13.83 13.13 14.99
C TRP A 54 -15.37 13.20 14.89
N GLU A 55 -15.91 13.35 13.69
CA GLU A 55 -17.37 13.35 13.51
C GLU A 55 -17.94 11.95 13.82
N PRO A 56 -18.82 11.79 14.84
CA PRO A 56 -19.28 10.48 15.29
C PRO A 56 -19.98 9.66 14.19
N SER A 57 -20.77 10.30 13.33
CA SER A 57 -21.46 9.61 12.23
C SER A 57 -20.49 9.12 11.17
N LEU A 58 -19.38 9.83 10.91
CA LEU A 58 -18.32 9.37 10.00
C LEU A 58 -17.54 8.18 10.61
N ILE A 59 -17.26 8.22 11.92
CA ILE A 59 -16.63 7.09 12.60
C ILE A 59 -17.52 5.85 12.55
N ALA A 60 -18.84 6.00 12.73
CA ALA A 60 -19.78 4.90 12.58
C ALA A 60 -19.84 4.37 11.15
N PHE A 61 -19.84 5.25 10.15
CA PHE A 61 -19.78 4.88 8.73
C PHE A 61 -18.50 4.11 8.39
N ARG A 62 -17.34 4.58 8.86
CA ARG A 62 -16.07 3.87 8.70
C ARG A 62 -16.13 2.47 9.30
N ALA A 63 -16.64 2.33 10.51
CA ALA A 63 -16.79 1.03 11.17
C ALA A 63 -17.67 0.07 10.38
N ALA A 64 -18.73 0.56 9.74
CA ALA A 64 -19.61 -0.24 8.88
C ALA A 64 -18.92 -0.70 7.58
N LEU A 65 -17.91 0.03 7.09
CA LEU A 65 -17.06 -0.40 5.96
C LEU A 65 -15.95 -1.37 6.40
N GLU A 66 -15.38 -1.16 7.60
CA GLU A 66 -14.32 -2.01 8.15
C GLU A 66 -14.81 -3.43 8.45
N GLU A 67 -16.06 -3.57 8.91
CA GLU A 67 -16.62 -4.86 9.30
C GLU A 67 -16.60 -5.90 8.16
N PRO A 68 -17.19 -5.69 6.98
CA PRO A 68 -17.13 -6.64 5.88
C PRO A 68 -15.71 -6.89 5.39
N PHE A 69 -14.82 -5.88 5.40
CA PHE A 69 -13.42 -6.03 5.00
C PHE A 69 -12.67 -6.96 5.97
N GLU A 70 -12.75 -6.73 7.28
CA GLU A 70 -12.11 -7.61 8.27
C GLU A 70 -12.70 -9.04 8.25
N GLN A 71 -14.02 -9.17 8.16
CA GLN A 71 -14.69 -10.48 8.08
C GLN A 71 -14.23 -11.26 6.85
N ALA A 72 -14.13 -10.61 5.69
CA ALA A 72 -13.65 -11.23 4.47
C ALA A 72 -12.19 -11.69 4.60
N LEU A 73 -11.30 -10.86 5.18
CA LEU A 73 -9.91 -11.26 5.47
C LEU A 73 -9.88 -12.50 6.37
N ARG A 74 -10.63 -12.49 7.48
CA ARG A 74 -10.66 -13.63 8.41
C ARG A 74 -11.24 -14.91 7.80
N ALA A 75 -12.15 -14.77 6.83
CA ALA A 75 -12.77 -15.91 6.14
C ALA A 75 -11.83 -16.58 5.12
N VAL A 76 -10.98 -15.80 4.43
CA VAL A 76 -10.11 -16.34 3.36
C VAL A 76 -8.73 -16.72 3.86
N LEU A 77 -8.26 -16.13 4.96
CA LEU A 77 -6.94 -16.42 5.49
C LEU A 77 -6.91 -17.76 6.23
N PRO A 78 -5.83 -18.53 6.10
CA PRO A 78 -5.70 -19.78 6.81
C PRO A 78 -5.64 -19.52 8.33
N PRO A 79 -6.13 -20.45 9.15
CA PRO A 79 -5.93 -20.38 10.59
C PRO A 79 -4.45 -20.35 10.92
N ALA A 80 -4.11 -19.64 12.00
CA ALA A 80 -2.72 -19.48 12.44
C ALA A 80 -2.05 -20.86 12.64
N LYS A 81 -0.96 -21.09 11.93
CA LYS A 81 -0.14 -22.30 12.12
C LYS A 81 1.06 -21.94 13.00
N ARG A 82 1.03 -22.41 14.24
CA ARG A 82 2.12 -22.23 15.17
C ARG A 82 3.25 -23.20 14.85
N ASN A 83 4.37 -22.70 14.36
CA ASN A 83 5.55 -23.49 14.02
C ASN A 83 6.71 -23.19 15.00
N GLY A 84 6.51 -23.52 16.27
CA GLY A 84 7.46 -23.18 17.34
C GLY A 84 7.40 -21.70 17.71
N SER A 85 8.48 -20.95 17.49
CA SER A 85 8.51 -19.50 17.77
C SER A 85 7.71 -18.69 16.74
N ILE A 86 7.41 -17.44 17.08
CA ILE A 86 6.76 -16.53 16.13
C ILE A 86 7.64 -16.27 14.89
N GLU A 87 8.95 -16.10 15.07
CA GLU A 87 9.91 -15.95 13.95
C GLU A 87 9.81 -17.15 12.98
N SER A 88 9.81 -18.38 13.52
CA SER A 88 9.70 -19.59 12.69
C SER A 88 8.35 -19.68 11.98
N SER A 89 7.28 -19.20 12.62
CA SER A 89 5.94 -19.20 12.06
C SER A 89 5.77 -18.14 10.95
N LEU A 90 6.38 -16.97 11.12
CA LEU A 90 6.45 -15.94 10.07
C LEU A 90 7.23 -16.44 8.85
N LYS A 91 8.42 -17.03 9.07
CA LYS A 91 9.21 -17.64 7.99
C LYS A 91 8.43 -18.74 7.25
N ALA A 92 7.68 -19.57 7.98
CA ALA A 92 6.87 -20.62 7.37
C ALA A 92 5.68 -20.03 6.56
N ALA A 93 5.06 -18.95 7.03
CA ALA A 93 4.00 -18.25 6.30
C ALA A 93 4.55 -17.66 4.99
N ILE A 94 5.67 -16.95 5.04
CA ILE A 94 6.36 -16.38 3.87
C ILE A 94 6.75 -17.49 2.87
N ALA A 95 7.36 -18.59 3.35
CA ALA A 95 7.77 -19.70 2.49
C ALA A 95 6.59 -20.46 1.85
N SER A 96 5.38 -20.35 2.41
CA SER A 96 4.17 -20.97 1.85
C SER A 96 3.41 -20.05 0.88
N ASP A 97 3.83 -18.80 0.71
CA ASP A 97 3.29 -17.92 -0.30
C ASP A 97 3.89 -18.24 -1.68
N HIS A 98 3.05 -18.70 -2.59
CA HIS A 98 3.43 -19.10 -3.95
C HIS A 98 2.81 -18.19 -5.00
N GLY A 99 2.44 -16.96 -4.64
CA GLY A 99 1.90 -15.96 -5.56
C GLY A 99 2.90 -15.56 -6.65
N PRO A 100 2.42 -14.92 -7.73
CA PRO A 100 3.28 -14.43 -8.77
C PRO A 100 4.16 -13.28 -8.26
N SER A 101 5.43 -13.27 -8.65
CA SER A 101 6.36 -12.20 -8.27
C SER A 101 6.31 -11.05 -9.26
N LEU A 102 5.71 -9.93 -8.84
CA LEU A 102 5.66 -8.69 -9.61
C LEU A 102 7.08 -8.12 -9.83
N SER A 103 7.93 -8.18 -8.80
CA SER A 103 9.31 -7.69 -8.88
C SER A 103 10.15 -8.46 -9.92
N ARG A 104 10.00 -9.79 -10.00
CA ARG A 104 10.66 -10.60 -11.05
C ARG A 104 10.20 -10.24 -12.46
N TYR A 105 8.91 -9.99 -12.62
CA TYR A 105 8.39 -9.56 -13.92
C TYR A 105 8.96 -8.21 -14.33
N LEU A 106 8.92 -7.22 -13.42
CA LEU A 106 9.46 -5.88 -13.70
C LEU A 106 10.96 -5.93 -13.97
N GLU A 107 11.74 -6.73 -13.23
CA GLU A 107 13.17 -6.93 -13.46
C GLU A 107 13.45 -7.48 -14.86
N ALA A 108 12.75 -8.54 -15.23
CA ALA A 108 13.06 -9.31 -16.45
C ALA A 108 12.51 -8.69 -17.74
N ALA A 109 11.27 -8.16 -17.69
CA ALA A 109 10.50 -7.80 -18.88
C ALA A 109 9.67 -6.52 -18.75
N GLY A 110 9.55 -5.92 -17.57
CA GLY A 110 8.72 -4.73 -17.36
C GLY A 110 9.17 -3.55 -18.22
N THR A 111 8.20 -2.82 -18.79
CA THR A 111 8.44 -1.57 -19.52
C THR A 111 8.52 -0.39 -18.57
N LEU A 112 8.92 0.78 -19.07
CA LEU A 112 8.94 2.01 -18.26
C LEU A 112 7.53 2.42 -17.87
N GLU A 113 6.55 2.28 -18.75
CA GLU A 113 5.14 2.59 -18.52
C GLU A 113 4.57 1.70 -17.39
N GLN A 114 4.85 0.40 -17.43
CA GLN A 114 4.45 -0.54 -16.38
C GLN A 114 5.13 -0.22 -15.04
N PHE A 115 6.39 0.22 -15.06
CA PHE A 115 7.06 0.68 -13.85
C PHE A 115 6.46 1.97 -13.31
N ARG A 116 6.06 2.92 -14.18
CA ARG A 116 5.33 4.14 -13.80
C ARG A 116 3.99 3.80 -13.16
N GLU A 117 3.20 2.89 -13.74
CA GLU A 117 1.95 2.41 -13.12
C GLU A 117 2.22 1.79 -11.74
N PHE A 118 3.25 0.95 -11.60
CA PHE A 118 3.65 0.37 -10.33
C PHE A 118 3.96 1.45 -9.27
N VAL A 119 4.70 2.49 -9.63
CA VAL A 119 5.02 3.61 -8.74
C VAL A 119 3.75 4.39 -8.36
N VAL A 120 2.83 4.59 -9.30
CA VAL A 120 1.52 5.20 -9.02
C VAL A 120 0.72 4.37 -8.02
N HIS A 121 0.65 3.05 -8.18
CA HIS A 121 0.00 2.18 -7.19
C HIS A 121 0.61 2.34 -5.80
N ARG A 122 1.94 2.38 -5.71
CA ARG A 122 2.66 2.48 -4.44
C ARG A 122 2.58 3.86 -3.80
N SER A 123 2.25 4.92 -4.56
CA SER A 123 2.21 6.29 -4.05
C SER A 123 1.23 6.50 -2.89
N ALA A 124 0.13 5.74 -2.84
CA ALA A 124 -0.84 5.80 -1.74
C ALA A 124 -0.26 5.40 -0.38
N TYR A 125 0.81 4.58 -0.37
CA TYR A 125 1.53 4.20 0.86
C TYR A 125 2.88 4.89 0.97
N GLN A 126 3.75 4.80 -0.06
CA GLN A 126 5.13 5.26 0.06
C GLN A 126 5.26 6.76 0.33
N LEU A 127 4.30 7.59 -0.08
CA LEU A 127 4.29 9.01 0.27
C LEU A 127 3.94 9.30 1.75
N LYS A 128 3.49 8.29 2.49
CA LYS A 128 3.29 8.29 3.95
C LYS A 128 3.91 7.06 4.61
N GLU A 129 5.01 6.59 4.05
CA GLU A 129 5.72 5.42 4.58
C GLU A 129 6.03 5.60 6.06
N ALA A 130 5.91 4.50 6.81
CA ALA A 130 5.98 4.45 8.26
C ALA A 130 4.76 5.01 9.03
N ASP A 131 4.03 6.01 8.52
CA ASP A 131 2.92 6.63 9.25
C ASP A 131 1.88 5.62 9.77
N PRO A 132 1.36 4.65 8.96
CA PRO A 132 0.36 3.70 9.45
C PRO A 132 0.86 2.79 10.57
N HIS A 133 2.13 2.39 10.54
CA HIS A 133 2.73 1.52 11.55
C HIS A 133 3.03 2.29 12.84
N SER A 134 3.28 3.60 12.76
CA SER A 134 3.51 4.47 13.92
C SER A 134 2.33 4.49 14.91
N TRP A 135 1.10 4.17 14.47
CA TRP A 135 -0.05 4.03 15.36
C TRP A 135 0.11 2.91 16.39
N ALA A 136 0.99 1.94 16.16
CA ALA A 136 1.29 0.88 17.12
C ALA A 136 2.15 1.37 18.29
N ILE A 137 2.98 2.41 18.14
CA ILE A 137 3.92 2.90 19.16
C ILE A 137 3.22 3.15 20.51
N PRO A 138 2.11 3.92 20.62
CA PRO A 138 1.46 4.15 21.91
C PRO A 138 0.75 2.92 22.48
N ARG A 139 0.65 1.82 21.73
CA ARG A 139 -0.11 0.61 22.11
C ARG A 139 0.79 -0.55 22.52
N LEU A 140 2.09 -0.39 22.35
CA LEU A 140 3.13 -1.33 22.77
C LEU A 140 3.84 -0.81 24.01
N ASP A 141 4.58 -1.69 24.68
CA ASP A 141 5.43 -1.39 25.82
C ASP A 141 6.73 -2.20 25.74
N GLY A 142 7.76 -1.79 26.51
CA GLY A 142 9.03 -2.49 26.65
C GLY A 142 9.78 -2.71 25.33
N GLU A 143 10.36 -3.91 25.17
CA GLU A 143 11.20 -4.29 24.03
C GLU A 143 10.49 -4.16 22.66
N PRO A 144 9.25 -4.64 22.48
CA PRO A 144 8.55 -4.46 21.18
C PRO A 144 8.37 -3.01 20.76
N LYS A 145 8.10 -2.12 21.71
CA LYS A 145 8.01 -0.68 21.42
C LYS A 145 9.35 -0.10 21.01
N ALA A 146 10.42 -0.43 21.75
CA ALA A 146 11.76 0.06 21.45
C ALA A 146 12.20 -0.38 20.04
N ALA A 147 11.97 -1.65 19.70
CA ALA A 147 12.26 -2.20 18.38
C ALA A 147 11.46 -1.52 17.27
N LEU A 148 10.15 -1.28 17.48
CA LEU A 148 9.34 -0.55 16.51
C LEU A 148 9.85 0.88 16.31
N VAL A 149 10.21 1.60 17.39
CA VAL A 149 10.72 2.97 17.30
C VAL A 149 12.07 3.02 16.58
N GLU A 150 12.93 2.01 16.75
CA GLU A 150 14.20 1.88 16.04
C GLU A 150 13.96 1.81 14.52
N ILE A 151 13.11 0.87 14.05
CA ILE A 151 12.73 0.76 12.63
C ILE A 151 12.12 2.09 12.13
N GLN A 152 11.11 2.61 12.82
CA GLN A 152 10.43 3.84 12.41
C GLN A 152 11.39 5.04 12.35
N SER A 153 12.41 5.11 13.23
CA SER A 153 13.40 6.18 13.20
C SER A 153 14.19 6.18 11.90
N GLU A 154 14.55 5.02 11.39
CA GLU A 154 15.28 4.90 10.10
C GLU A 154 14.35 5.23 8.93
N GLU A 155 13.10 4.75 8.93
CA GLU A 155 12.08 5.10 7.95
C GLU A 155 11.86 6.63 7.84
N TYR A 156 11.92 7.33 8.97
CA TYR A 156 11.88 8.80 9.04
C TYR A 156 13.26 9.45 8.85
N GLY A 157 14.22 8.75 8.22
CA GLY A 157 15.53 9.27 7.84
C GLY A 157 16.43 9.60 9.02
N SER A 158 16.23 8.98 10.18
CA SER A 158 16.97 9.29 11.42
C SER A 158 16.97 10.78 11.77
N GLY A 159 15.85 11.45 11.51
CA GLY A 159 15.64 12.88 11.74
C GLY A 159 16.16 13.81 10.63
N LYS A 160 16.57 13.26 9.48
CA LYS A 160 16.99 14.03 8.31
C LYS A 160 15.90 13.96 7.25
N ALA A 161 15.28 15.11 6.93
CA ALA A 161 14.17 15.17 5.99
C ALA A 161 14.53 14.61 4.60
N GLU A 162 15.74 14.89 4.11
CA GLU A 162 16.23 14.41 2.82
C GLU A 162 16.46 12.90 2.73
N SER A 163 16.57 12.23 3.89
CA SER A 163 16.75 10.78 4.00
C SER A 163 15.46 10.04 4.35
N MET A 164 14.33 10.73 4.55
CA MET A 164 13.04 10.07 4.76
C MET A 164 12.67 9.22 3.53
N HIS A 165 12.24 7.97 3.74
CA HIS A 165 11.86 7.10 2.63
C HIS A 165 10.76 7.71 1.76
N ALA A 166 9.77 8.36 2.34
CA ALA A 166 8.74 9.10 1.60
C ALA A 166 9.34 10.20 0.70
N GLU A 167 10.44 10.86 1.10
CA GLU A 167 11.10 11.88 0.28
C GLU A 167 11.98 11.26 -0.82
N LEU A 168 12.64 10.14 -0.54
CA LEU A 168 13.33 9.34 -1.57
C LEU A 168 12.35 8.86 -2.64
N PHE A 169 11.17 8.40 -2.22
CA PHE A 169 10.11 7.98 -3.15
C PHE A 169 9.58 9.15 -4.00
N ARG A 170 9.45 10.37 -3.43
CA ARG A 170 9.14 11.58 -4.22
C ARG A 170 10.15 11.82 -5.33
N ARG A 171 11.46 11.64 -5.05
CA ARG A 171 12.51 11.77 -6.07
C ARG A 171 12.32 10.74 -7.17
N THR A 172 12.00 9.49 -6.82
CA THR A 172 11.66 8.45 -7.78
C THR A 172 10.47 8.87 -8.66
N MET A 173 9.38 9.36 -8.07
CA MET A 173 8.21 9.84 -8.83
C MET A 173 8.57 10.96 -9.80
N ARG A 174 9.26 12.02 -9.33
CA ARG A 174 9.71 13.13 -10.19
C ARG A 174 10.60 12.66 -11.35
N GLY A 175 11.55 11.77 -11.06
CA GLY A 175 12.45 11.22 -12.07
C GLY A 175 11.77 10.34 -13.11
N LEU A 176 10.60 9.79 -12.77
CA LEU A 176 9.72 9.05 -13.68
C LEU A 176 8.67 9.94 -14.36
N SER A 177 8.78 11.26 -14.23
CA SER A 177 7.81 12.24 -14.75
C SER A 177 6.38 12.02 -14.22
N LEU A 178 6.27 11.68 -12.93
CA LEU A 178 5.01 11.54 -12.20
C LEU A 178 4.83 12.74 -11.26
N ASP A 179 3.57 13.11 -10.99
CA ASP A 179 3.24 14.09 -9.97
C ASP A 179 3.51 13.50 -8.58
N ASP A 180 4.43 14.10 -7.83
CA ASP A 180 4.81 13.67 -6.49
C ASP A 180 3.98 14.30 -5.36
N SER A 181 2.89 15.00 -5.71
CA SER A 181 1.96 15.55 -4.74
C SER A 181 1.23 14.41 -4.00
N TYR A 182 1.07 14.60 -2.69
CA TYR A 182 0.40 13.60 -1.86
C TYR A 182 -1.06 13.40 -2.31
N GLY A 183 -1.42 12.15 -2.60
CA GLY A 183 -2.76 11.79 -3.04
C GLY A 183 -3.08 12.08 -4.51
N ALA A 184 -2.12 12.55 -5.32
CA ALA A 184 -2.34 12.94 -6.72
C ALA A 184 -3.02 11.86 -7.59
N TYR A 185 -2.84 10.59 -7.26
CA TYR A 185 -3.31 9.47 -8.07
C TYR A 185 -4.39 8.60 -7.42
N VAL A 186 -4.92 9.00 -6.26
CA VAL A 186 -5.83 8.15 -5.48
C VAL A 186 -7.07 7.73 -6.28
N ASP A 187 -7.59 8.60 -7.14
CA ASP A 187 -8.74 8.33 -8.01
C ASP A 187 -8.45 7.33 -9.15
N LEU A 188 -7.16 7.10 -9.43
CA LEU A 188 -6.72 6.10 -10.41
C LEU A 188 -6.49 4.71 -9.79
N LEU A 189 -6.45 4.60 -8.46
CA LEU A 189 -6.13 3.36 -7.79
C LEU A 189 -7.36 2.44 -7.68
N PRO A 190 -7.25 1.18 -8.12
CA PRO A 190 -8.31 0.21 -7.92
C PRO A 190 -8.40 -0.24 -6.46
N GLY A 191 -9.55 -0.78 -6.07
CA GLY A 191 -9.81 -1.26 -4.71
C GLY A 191 -8.78 -2.27 -4.21
N VAL A 192 -8.29 -3.15 -5.07
CA VAL A 192 -7.24 -4.12 -4.73
C VAL A 192 -5.95 -3.46 -4.28
N THR A 193 -5.59 -2.32 -4.82
CA THR A 193 -4.44 -1.51 -4.37
C THR A 193 -4.75 -0.83 -3.04
N LEU A 194 -5.88 -0.14 -2.95
CA LEU A 194 -6.27 0.55 -1.74
C LEU A 194 -6.46 -0.39 -0.55
N ALA A 195 -6.84 -1.66 -0.79
CA ALA A 195 -6.93 -2.69 0.24
C ALA A 195 -5.59 -2.92 0.95
N THR A 196 -4.46 -2.88 0.23
CA THR A 196 -3.11 -3.04 0.83
C THR A 196 -2.75 -1.90 1.77
N VAL A 197 -3.26 -0.69 1.51
CA VAL A 197 -3.04 0.50 2.35
C VAL A 197 -4.06 0.58 3.49
N ASN A 198 -5.33 0.29 3.20
CA ASN A 198 -6.40 0.35 4.18
C ASN A 198 -6.24 -0.67 5.31
N VAL A 199 -5.68 -1.84 5.03
CA VAL A 199 -5.44 -2.87 6.06
C VAL A 199 -4.46 -2.38 7.12
N MET A 200 -3.43 -1.62 6.73
CA MET A 200 -2.48 -1.02 7.67
C MET A 200 -3.18 0.00 8.57
N SER A 201 -3.99 0.90 7.98
CA SER A 201 -4.75 1.91 8.72
C SER A 201 -5.76 1.27 9.67
N MET A 202 -6.50 0.25 9.22
CA MET A 202 -7.41 -0.52 10.08
C MET A 202 -6.67 -1.15 11.25
N PHE A 203 -5.57 -1.84 11.01
CA PHE A 203 -4.80 -2.48 12.07
C PHE A 203 -4.17 -1.45 13.01
N GLY A 204 -3.63 -0.38 12.46
CA GLY A 204 -2.99 0.71 13.21
C GLY A 204 -3.96 1.46 14.10
N LEU A 205 -5.14 1.85 13.64
CA LEU A 205 -6.10 2.65 14.39
C LEU A 205 -6.86 1.85 15.46
N HIS A 206 -6.98 0.52 15.33
CA HIS A 206 -7.68 -0.31 16.31
C HIS A 206 -6.74 -0.97 17.31
N ARG A 207 -6.83 -0.57 18.61
CA ARG A 207 -6.02 -1.17 19.68
C ARG A 207 -6.15 -2.71 19.75
N ARG A 208 -7.34 -3.25 19.46
CA ARG A 208 -7.60 -4.70 19.45
C ARG A 208 -6.76 -5.43 18.38
N LEU A 209 -6.34 -4.72 17.31
CA LEU A 209 -5.54 -5.25 16.21
C LEU A 209 -4.04 -4.87 16.32
N ARG A 210 -3.58 -4.45 17.51
CA ARG A 210 -2.18 -4.06 17.73
C ARG A 210 -1.15 -5.16 17.39
N ALA A 211 -1.53 -6.42 17.56
CA ALA A 211 -0.66 -7.53 17.15
C ALA A 211 -0.69 -7.75 15.63
N ALA A 212 -1.84 -7.51 14.98
CA ALA A 212 -1.94 -7.61 13.53
C ALA A 212 -1.06 -6.57 12.82
N ILE A 213 -1.03 -5.32 13.28
CA ILE A 213 -0.14 -4.30 12.69
C ILE A 213 1.34 -4.64 12.89
N VAL A 214 1.71 -5.21 14.04
CA VAL A 214 3.08 -5.70 14.31
C VAL A 214 3.43 -6.87 13.39
N GLY A 215 2.52 -7.82 13.21
CA GLY A 215 2.71 -8.96 12.29
C GLY A 215 2.81 -8.52 10.84
N HIS A 216 2.02 -7.52 10.44
CA HIS A 216 2.09 -6.89 9.13
C HIS A 216 3.48 -6.28 8.90
N LEU A 217 3.93 -5.39 9.80
CA LEU A 217 5.25 -4.75 9.67
C LEU A 217 6.38 -5.79 9.67
N ALA A 218 6.37 -6.74 10.61
CA ALA A 218 7.41 -7.76 10.67
C ALA A 218 7.53 -8.56 9.36
N THR A 219 6.40 -8.89 8.73
CA THR A 219 6.40 -9.60 7.45
C THR A 219 6.82 -8.68 6.30
N PHE A 220 6.44 -7.40 6.35
CA PHE A 220 6.87 -6.40 5.38
C PHE A 220 8.39 -6.30 5.35
N GLU A 221 9.03 -6.09 6.51
CA GLU A 221 10.50 -6.05 6.65
C GLU A 221 11.18 -7.35 6.20
N MET A 222 10.59 -8.50 6.52
CA MET A 222 11.14 -9.82 6.14
C MET A 222 11.00 -10.13 4.64
N THR A 223 10.25 -9.36 3.88
CA THR A 223 9.96 -9.64 2.46
C THR A 223 10.33 -8.50 1.51
N SER A 224 10.89 -7.38 2.00
CA SER A 224 11.17 -6.17 1.22
C SER A 224 12.49 -6.19 0.47
N THR A 225 13.57 -6.71 1.04
CA THR A 225 14.95 -6.64 0.49
C THR A 225 15.06 -7.17 -0.94
N GLU A 226 14.60 -8.41 -1.18
CA GLU A 226 14.75 -9.04 -2.51
C GLU A 226 13.91 -8.35 -3.60
N PRO A 227 12.63 -7.97 -3.37
CA PRO A 227 11.87 -7.17 -4.32
C PRO A 227 12.51 -5.81 -4.61
N ASN A 228 13.01 -5.08 -3.61
CA ASN A 228 13.65 -3.78 -3.82
C ASN A 228 14.92 -3.89 -4.66
N ALA A 229 15.76 -4.91 -4.42
CA ALA A 229 16.92 -5.19 -5.27
C ALA A 229 16.53 -5.43 -6.75
N ARG A 230 15.41 -6.13 -6.98
CA ARG A 230 14.88 -6.36 -8.34
C ARG A 230 14.31 -5.09 -8.97
N TYR A 231 13.61 -4.25 -8.21
CA TYR A 231 13.12 -2.96 -8.72
C TYR A 231 14.27 -2.02 -9.09
N ALA A 232 15.31 -1.95 -8.26
CA ALA A 232 16.53 -1.21 -8.59
C ALA A 232 17.18 -1.73 -9.87
N THR A 233 17.27 -3.06 -10.04
CA THR A 233 17.79 -3.70 -11.25
C THR A 233 16.93 -3.39 -12.49
N ALA A 234 15.60 -3.42 -12.36
CA ALA A 234 14.68 -3.03 -13.42
C ALA A 234 14.90 -1.60 -13.88
N LEU A 235 15.00 -0.63 -12.95
CA LEU A 235 15.26 0.77 -13.28
C LEU A 235 16.63 0.98 -13.94
N ARG A 236 17.68 0.26 -13.50
CA ARG A 236 18.99 0.27 -14.17
C ARG A 236 18.88 -0.26 -15.61
N ARG A 237 18.15 -1.35 -15.84
CA ARG A 237 17.88 -1.90 -17.19
C ARG A 237 17.13 -0.90 -18.05
N LEU A 238 16.20 -0.15 -17.48
CA LEU A 238 15.43 0.91 -18.16
C LEU A 238 16.23 2.22 -18.31
N ARG A 239 17.49 2.26 -17.86
CA ARG A 239 18.41 3.41 -17.94
C ARG A 239 17.90 4.66 -17.24
N VAL A 240 17.20 4.47 -16.13
CA VAL A 240 16.75 5.56 -15.26
C VAL A 240 17.96 6.11 -14.48
N PRO A 241 18.04 7.44 -14.23
CA PRO A 241 19.13 8.06 -13.46
C PRO A 241 19.28 7.48 -12.05
N LYS A 242 20.51 7.53 -11.50
CA LYS A 242 20.83 6.89 -10.20
C LYS A 242 20.02 7.45 -9.03
N ASP A 243 19.81 8.76 -9.00
CA ASP A 243 19.05 9.46 -7.96
C ASP A 243 17.57 9.03 -7.89
N VAL A 244 17.02 8.52 -9.01
CA VAL A 244 15.66 7.96 -9.09
C VAL A 244 15.60 6.54 -8.50
N ILE A 245 16.73 5.84 -8.43
CA ILE A 245 16.84 4.47 -7.95
C ILE A 245 17.12 4.43 -6.43
N GLU A 246 17.58 5.53 -5.86
CA GLU A 246 18.08 5.64 -4.48
C GLU A 246 17.07 5.08 -3.45
N PHE A 247 15.78 5.32 -3.63
CA PHE A 247 14.74 4.76 -2.78
C PHE A 247 14.83 3.22 -2.63
N TYR A 248 15.02 2.53 -3.75
CA TYR A 248 15.11 1.06 -3.75
C TYR A 248 16.47 0.56 -3.25
N ASP A 249 17.55 1.30 -3.52
CA ASP A 249 18.89 0.93 -3.04
C ASP A 249 18.99 1.09 -1.52
N GLU A 250 18.39 2.15 -0.94
CA GLU A 250 18.34 2.37 0.52
C GLU A 250 17.67 1.21 1.25
N HIS A 251 16.53 0.73 0.73
CA HIS A 251 15.83 -0.43 1.30
C HIS A 251 16.66 -1.72 1.26
N VAL A 252 17.56 -1.87 0.29
CA VAL A 252 18.45 -3.04 0.24
C VAL A 252 19.53 -2.97 1.33
N GLU A 253 20.00 -1.77 1.67
CA GLU A 253 21.05 -1.58 2.68
C GLU A 253 20.49 -1.66 4.11
N ALA A 254 19.30 -1.09 4.38
CA ALA A 254 18.67 -1.03 5.70
C ALA A 254 18.04 -2.38 6.13
N ASP A 255 17.45 -3.12 5.21
CA ASP A 255 16.53 -4.23 5.51
C ASP A 255 17.15 -5.43 6.24
N ALA A 256 18.46 -5.69 6.13
CA ALA A 256 19.08 -6.86 6.78
C ALA A 256 19.03 -6.78 8.32
N ASP A 257 19.15 -5.59 8.89
CA ASP A 257 19.01 -5.35 10.33
C ASP A 257 17.54 -5.21 10.73
N HIS A 258 16.71 -4.58 9.90
CA HIS A 258 15.27 -4.43 10.11
C HIS A 258 14.56 -5.80 10.18
N GLU A 259 14.85 -6.74 9.26
CA GLU A 259 14.30 -8.10 9.32
C GLU A 259 14.53 -8.75 10.69
N ARG A 260 15.76 -8.67 11.20
CA ARG A 260 16.13 -9.25 12.48
C ARG A 260 15.43 -8.58 13.66
N ILE A 261 15.38 -7.24 13.68
CA ILE A 261 14.74 -6.46 14.74
C ILE A 261 13.23 -6.73 14.73
N ALA A 262 12.60 -6.68 13.56
CA ALA A 262 11.18 -6.89 13.38
C ALA A 262 10.73 -8.30 13.80
N ALA A 263 11.46 -9.34 13.37
CA ALA A 263 11.08 -10.73 13.67
C ALA A 263 11.33 -11.11 15.14
N ARG A 264 12.46 -10.67 15.75
CA ARG A 264 12.86 -11.12 17.07
C ARG A 264 12.47 -10.17 18.19
N SER A 265 12.91 -8.91 18.13
CA SER A 265 12.68 -7.96 19.21
C SER A 265 11.26 -7.40 19.19
N MET A 266 10.74 -7.07 18.01
CA MET A 266 9.37 -6.52 17.89
C MET A 266 8.32 -7.64 17.99
N ALA A 267 8.24 -8.54 17.01
CA ALA A 267 7.23 -9.61 16.99
C ALA A 267 7.47 -10.64 18.08
N GLY A 268 8.72 -11.10 18.26
CA GLY A 268 9.13 -12.05 19.28
C GLY A 268 8.93 -11.52 20.70
N GLY A 269 9.35 -10.28 20.96
CA GLY A 269 9.16 -9.61 22.24
C GLY A 269 7.68 -9.41 22.59
N LEU A 270 6.84 -9.07 21.60
CA LEU A 270 5.39 -8.90 21.82
C LEU A 270 4.74 -10.22 22.26
N VAL A 271 5.03 -11.32 21.56
CA VAL A 271 4.47 -12.64 21.91
C VAL A 271 5.05 -13.18 23.23
N ALA A 272 6.31 -12.87 23.55
CA ALA A 272 6.89 -13.24 24.84
C ALA A 272 6.22 -12.50 26.00
N SER A 273 5.84 -11.25 25.80
CA SER A 273 5.12 -10.44 26.81
C SER A 273 3.64 -10.82 26.96
N ASP A 274 2.99 -11.19 25.85
CA ASP A 274 1.59 -11.61 25.81
C ASP A 274 1.38 -12.73 24.77
N PRO A 275 1.50 -14.02 25.18
CA PRO A 275 1.34 -15.15 24.29
C PRO A 275 -0.06 -15.27 23.63
N SER A 276 -1.08 -14.59 24.14
CA SER A 276 -2.43 -14.59 23.56
C SER A 276 -2.50 -13.85 22.23
N LEU A 277 -1.52 -12.99 21.95
CA LEU A 277 -1.43 -12.18 20.73
C LEU A 277 -0.83 -12.93 19.52
N PHE A 278 -0.37 -14.16 19.72
CA PHE A 278 0.30 -14.93 18.67
C PHE A 278 -0.53 -15.08 17.40
N ASP A 279 -1.79 -15.47 17.55
CA ASP A 279 -2.67 -15.75 16.39
C ASP A 279 -3.07 -14.46 15.66
N ASP A 280 -3.30 -13.37 16.39
CA ASP A 280 -3.57 -12.06 15.78
C ASP A 280 -2.33 -11.50 15.05
N LEU A 281 -1.12 -11.77 15.56
CA LEU A 281 0.11 -11.37 14.89
C LEU A 281 0.25 -12.12 13.55
N LEU A 282 0.04 -13.44 13.52
CA LEU A 282 0.03 -14.22 12.28
C LEU A 282 -1.12 -13.82 11.33
N PHE A 283 -2.26 -13.39 11.87
CA PHE A 283 -3.34 -12.85 11.04
C PHE A 283 -2.86 -11.63 10.27
N GLY A 284 -2.16 -10.69 10.90
CA GLY A 284 -1.60 -9.52 10.24
C GLY A 284 -0.56 -9.87 9.16
N ALA A 285 0.33 -10.83 9.45
CA ALA A 285 1.31 -11.35 8.51
C ALA A 285 0.65 -11.97 7.27
N ASN A 286 -0.33 -12.85 7.47
CA ASN A 286 -1.05 -13.49 6.38
C ASN A 286 -1.91 -12.51 5.58
N ALA A 287 -2.45 -11.45 6.21
CA ALA A 287 -3.19 -10.40 5.53
C ALA A 287 -2.31 -9.63 4.55
N LEU A 288 -1.09 -9.25 4.95
CA LEU A 288 -0.10 -8.66 4.05
C LEU A 288 0.16 -9.57 2.84
N LEU A 289 0.59 -10.81 3.07
CA LEU A 289 0.96 -11.75 2.00
C LEU A 289 -0.20 -11.96 1.02
N PHE A 290 -1.40 -12.10 1.54
CA PHE A 290 -2.59 -12.32 0.73
C PHE A 290 -2.95 -11.10 -0.14
N LEU A 291 -2.97 -9.91 0.44
CA LEU A 291 -3.33 -8.69 -0.28
C LEU A 291 -2.25 -8.30 -1.31
N GLU A 292 -0.97 -8.45 -0.97
CA GLU A 292 0.13 -8.22 -1.91
C GLU A 292 0.10 -9.22 -3.08
N ARG A 293 -0.27 -10.47 -2.84
CA ARG A 293 -0.47 -11.45 -3.91
C ARG A 293 -1.62 -11.03 -4.84
N ARG A 294 -2.78 -10.63 -4.31
CA ARG A 294 -3.90 -10.14 -5.12
C ARG A 294 -3.51 -8.92 -5.94
N PHE A 295 -2.77 -8.00 -5.35
CA PHE A 295 -2.24 -6.84 -6.05
C PHE A 295 -1.32 -7.24 -7.20
N ALA A 296 -0.38 -8.17 -6.96
CA ALA A 296 0.53 -8.67 -7.99
C ALA A 296 -0.22 -9.38 -9.13
N GLU A 297 -1.21 -10.21 -8.81
CA GLU A 297 -2.09 -10.88 -9.78
C GLU A 297 -2.81 -9.85 -10.65
N HIS A 298 -3.42 -8.84 -10.03
CA HIS A 298 -4.13 -7.77 -10.74
C HIS A 298 -3.23 -7.04 -11.76
N CYS A 299 -2.06 -6.58 -11.34
CA CYS A 299 -1.13 -5.87 -12.21
C CYS A 299 -0.65 -6.77 -13.36
N LEU A 300 -0.24 -7.99 -13.05
CA LEU A 300 0.28 -8.91 -14.06
C LEU A 300 -0.77 -9.34 -15.08
N ASP A 301 -2.01 -9.55 -14.66
CA ASP A 301 -3.13 -9.91 -15.55
C ASP A 301 -3.49 -8.75 -16.48
N ALA A 302 -3.49 -7.53 -15.97
CA ALA A 302 -3.68 -6.33 -16.79
C ALA A 302 -2.55 -6.18 -17.83
N TRP A 303 -1.31 -6.20 -17.39
CA TRP A 303 -0.14 -5.99 -18.27
C TRP A 303 0.05 -7.08 -19.32
N ARG A 304 -0.20 -8.35 -18.96
CA ARG A 304 -0.14 -9.48 -19.94
C ARG A 304 -1.18 -9.40 -21.04
N THR A 305 -2.26 -8.69 -20.79
CA THR A 305 -3.35 -8.45 -21.76
C THR A 305 -3.26 -7.09 -22.43
N GLY A 306 -2.16 -6.35 -22.24
CA GLY A 306 -1.94 -5.04 -22.84
C GLY A 306 -2.85 -3.93 -22.29
N ARG A 307 -3.39 -4.12 -21.07
CA ARG A 307 -4.26 -3.14 -20.39
C ARG A 307 -3.49 -2.43 -19.29
N THR A 308 -3.90 -1.21 -18.98
CA THR A 308 -3.46 -0.55 -17.75
C THR A 308 -3.96 -1.31 -16.53
N SER A 309 -3.13 -1.36 -15.47
CA SER A 309 -3.51 -1.88 -14.14
C SER A 309 -4.21 -0.84 -13.27
N LEU A 310 -4.21 0.42 -13.68
CA LEU A 310 -4.94 1.52 -13.06
C LEU A 310 -6.41 1.54 -13.53
N ARG A 311 -7.27 2.26 -12.84
CA ARG A 311 -8.68 2.46 -13.25
C ARG A 311 -8.80 3.23 -14.59
N LYS A 312 -7.78 4.05 -14.92
CA LYS A 312 -7.64 4.77 -16.20
C LYS A 312 -6.15 4.85 -16.52
N PRO A 313 -5.77 4.89 -17.81
CA PRO A 313 -4.40 5.12 -18.22
C PRO A 313 -3.83 6.43 -17.66
N LEU A 314 -2.51 6.49 -17.48
CA LEU A 314 -1.83 7.75 -17.13
C LEU A 314 -1.97 8.72 -18.30
N SER A 315 -2.36 9.96 -18.01
CA SER A 315 -2.46 11.02 -19.02
C SER A 315 -1.08 11.28 -19.62
N GLY A 316 -0.94 11.12 -20.93
CA GLY A 316 0.32 11.27 -21.68
C GLY A 316 0.65 10.09 -22.60
N ASP A 317 -0.11 9.00 -22.54
CA ASP A 317 0.03 7.85 -23.43
C ASP A 317 -0.86 7.91 -24.70
N ASP A 318 -1.48 9.04 -24.99
CA ASP A 318 -2.30 9.26 -26.21
C ASP A 318 -1.46 9.34 -27.49
N SER A 319 -0.38 8.57 -27.62
CA SER A 319 0.45 8.59 -28.85
C SER A 319 0.02 7.61 -29.95
N ASP A 320 -1.14 6.93 -29.83
CA ASP A 320 -1.57 5.92 -30.83
C ASP A 320 -3.01 6.05 -31.38
N GLU A 321 -3.70 7.15 -31.24
CA GLU A 321 -5.03 7.35 -31.87
C GLU A 321 -5.09 8.36 -33.04
N GLU A 322 -4.00 8.67 -33.73
CA GLU A 322 -4.07 9.41 -35.01
C GLU A 322 -3.18 8.86 -36.10
N SER A 323 -3.38 7.59 -36.49
CA SER A 323 -2.92 7.11 -37.80
C SER A 323 -3.98 6.27 -38.51
N GLU A 324 -5.22 6.69 -38.53
CA GLU A 324 -6.17 6.25 -39.55
C GLU A 324 -6.25 7.27 -40.67
N LEU A 325 -5.54 6.91 -41.72
CA LEU A 325 -5.62 7.33 -43.11
C LEU A 325 -6.88 8.14 -43.52
N ARG A 326 -6.72 9.41 -43.77
CA ARG A 326 -7.59 10.10 -44.74
C ARG A 326 -7.16 9.68 -46.16
N PRO A 327 -8.00 9.06 -46.98
CA PRO A 327 -7.71 8.88 -48.39
C PRO A 327 -7.69 10.22 -49.11
N ALA A 328 -6.64 10.47 -49.85
CA ALA A 328 -6.51 11.64 -50.73
C ALA A 328 -7.66 11.67 -51.75
N ALA A 329 -8.55 12.63 -51.62
CA ALA A 329 -9.52 12.93 -52.67
C ALA A 329 -8.78 13.55 -53.85
N ALA A 330 -8.78 12.83 -54.97
CA ALA A 330 -8.29 13.28 -56.25
C ALA A 330 -9.07 14.53 -56.71
N VAL A 331 -8.36 15.62 -56.91
CA VAL A 331 -8.86 16.77 -57.67
C VAL A 331 -8.78 16.39 -59.15
N ALA A 332 -9.92 15.99 -59.71
CA ALA A 332 -10.13 16.01 -61.14
C ALA A 332 -10.51 17.44 -61.57
N GLY A 333 -9.67 18.07 -62.36
CA GLY A 333 -9.98 19.32 -62.99
C GLY A 333 -11.03 19.16 -64.09
N ARG A 334 -11.74 20.22 -64.33
CA ARG A 334 -12.25 20.73 -65.61
C ARG A 334 -12.93 22.07 -65.40
N GLY A 335 -12.51 22.97 -66.20
CA GLY A 335 -13.25 23.95 -66.94
C GLY A 335 -12.72 25.35 -66.76
#